data_4020f585f7b3910d5167b4b8d1c94c67
#
_entry.id   4020f585f7b3910d5167b4b8d1c94c67
#
_cell.length_a   1.000
_cell.length_b   1.000
_cell.length_c   1.000
_cell.angle_alpha   90.00
_cell.angle_beta   90.00
_cell.angle_gamma   90.00
#
_symmetry.space_group_name_H-M   'P 1'
#
loop_
_entity.id
_entity.type
_entity.pdbx_description
1 polymer ?
#
loop_
_entity_poly.entity_id
_entity_poly.type
_entity_poly.pdbx_seq_one_letter_code
_entity_poly.pdbx_strand_id
1 'polypeptide(L)'
;MRIALLSYRSKTHCGGQGVYVRHLSRGLVELGHEVELFSGQPYPDGMDPRVRLTKVPSLDLYREPDPFRVPRPSEIKTSIDLEELLTTWTAGFPEPKTFSKRVARLLADRLDDFDVVHDNQCLGTGLLDIAALGMPVVATVHHPITRDRVVEVAAAPWWRKPLVRRWYAFAEMQKAVARRIPELVTVSSTSATDIAEDFAVDPRQLHVVPLGVDTELFNPAERRVRNRIIAIASADVPLKGV
;
A
#
# COMPACT_ATOMS: atom_id res chain seq x y z
N MET A 1 -17.45 -10.99 9.84
CA MET A 1 -17.53 -10.23 8.57
C MET A 1 -16.63 -10.89 7.55
N ARG A 2 -16.99 -10.78 6.28
CA ARG A 2 -16.19 -11.21 5.12
C ARG A 2 -15.45 -9.97 4.58
N ILE A 3 -14.13 -9.98 4.63
CA ILE A 3 -13.29 -8.82 4.37
C ILE A 3 -12.45 -9.06 3.12
N ALA A 4 -12.58 -8.22 2.10
CA ALA A 4 -11.64 -8.13 0.99
C ALA A 4 -10.51 -7.17 1.37
N LEU A 5 -9.34 -7.71 1.75
CA LEU A 5 -8.16 -6.92 2.09
C LEU A 5 -7.32 -6.71 0.83
N LEU A 6 -7.00 -5.46 0.50
CA LEU A 6 -6.27 -5.10 -0.71
C LEU A 6 -4.85 -4.66 -0.39
N SER A 7 -3.87 -5.18 -1.13
CA SER A 7 -2.48 -4.76 -1.01
C SER A 7 -1.77 -4.84 -2.36
N TYR A 8 -1.36 -3.72 -2.91
CA TYR A 8 -0.71 -3.68 -4.22
C TYR A 8 0.72 -4.24 -4.22
N ARG A 9 1.37 -4.29 -3.05
CA ARG A 9 2.66 -4.94 -2.79
C ARG A 9 2.65 -5.60 -1.42
N SER A 10 2.92 -6.90 -1.35
CA SER A 10 2.76 -7.67 -0.11
C SER A 10 4.00 -8.48 0.29
N LYS A 11 5.22 -8.01 -0.07
CA LYS A 11 6.46 -8.68 0.36
C LYS A 11 6.51 -8.73 1.90
N THR A 12 6.47 -9.92 2.49
CA THR A 12 6.25 -10.12 3.93
C THR A 12 7.51 -9.94 4.80
N HIS A 13 8.69 -9.89 4.18
CA HIS A 13 9.97 -9.80 4.90
C HIS A 13 10.71 -8.49 4.67
N CYS A 14 10.18 -7.59 3.85
CA CYS A 14 10.83 -6.35 3.51
C CYS A 14 9.78 -5.27 3.23
N GLY A 15 9.90 -4.14 3.89
CA GLY A 15 8.94 -3.04 3.78
C GLY A 15 7.75 -3.15 4.75
N GLY A 16 7.33 -2.01 5.29
CA GLY A 16 6.29 -1.95 6.34
C GLY A 16 4.92 -2.47 5.90
N GLN A 17 4.53 -2.22 4.64
CA GLN A 17 3.18 -2.55 4.16
C GLN A 17 2.90 -4.05 4.14
N GLY A 18 3.82 -4.86 3.62
CA GLY A 18 3.64 -6.31 3.56
C GLY A 18 3.63 -6.97 4.94
N VAL A 19 4.50 -6.51 5.85
CA VAL A 19 4.52 -6.95 7.25
C VAL A 19 3.21 -6.57 7.94
N TYR A 20 2.72 -5.35 7.75
CA TYR A 20 1.46 -4.90 8.31
C TYR A 20 0.27 -5.76 7.83
N VAL A 21 0.16 -6.01 6.54
CA VAL A 21 -0.93 -6.83 5.96
C VAL A 21 -0.91 -8.24 6.51
N ARG A 22 0.28 -8.84 6.69
CA ARG A 22 0.44 -10.17 7.28
C ARG A 22 -0.10 -10.21 8.71
N HIS A 23 0.26 -9.25 9.55
CA HIS A 23 -0.22 -9.19 10.94
C HIS A 23 -1.69 -8.81 11.03
N LEU A 24 -2.14 -7.84 10.23
CA LEU A 24 -3.54 -7.42 10.19
C LEU A 24 -4.46 -8.58 9.78
N SER A 25 -4.15 -9.27 8.68
CA SER A 25 -4.96 -10.37 8.18
C SER A 25 -5.04 -11.52 9.19
N ARG A 26 -3.92 -11.87 9.84
CA ARG A 26 -3.88 -12.87 10.93
C ARG A 26 -4.77 -12.43 12.10
N GLY A 27 -4.62 -11.19 12.59
CA GLY A 27 -5.43 -10.70 13.71
C GLY A 27 -6.92 -10.69 13.39
N LEU A 28 -7.31 -10.30 12.18
CA LEU A 28 -8.71 -10.32 11.75
C LEU A 28 -9.29 -11.76 11.74
N VAL A 29 -8.53 -12.74 11.27
CA VAL A 29 -8.96 -14.15 11.30
C VAL A 29 -9.02 -14.69 12.74
N GLU A 30 -8.09 -14.32 13.60
CA GLU A 30 -8.12 -14.66 15.03
C GLU A 30 -9.36 -14.08 15.75
N LEU A 31 -9.86 -12.93 15.29
CA LEU A 31 -11.12 -12.32 15.75
C LEU A 31 -12.37 -12.96 15.13
N GLY A 32 -12.22 -13.99 14.31
CA GLY A 32 -13.34 -14.73 13.72
C GLY A 32 -13.90 -14.10 12.42
N HIS A 33 -13.13 -13.25 11.74
CA HIS A 33 -13.49 -12.73 10.42
C HIS A 33 -12.97 -13.65 9.30
N GLU A 34 -13.68 -13.69 8.19
CA GLU A 34 -13.21 -14.31 6.96
C GLU A 34 -12.44 -13.25 6.15
N VAL A 35 -11.18 -13.56 5.82
CA VAL A 35 -10.31 -12.62 5.13
C VAL A 35 -9.83 -13.22 3.81
N GLU A 36 -10.05 -12.50 2.71
CA GLU A 36 -9.44 -12.76 1.42
C GLU A 36 -8.50 -11.59 1.07
N LEU A 37 -7.21 -11.90 0.93
CA LEU A 37 -6.19 -10.94 0.52
C LEU A 37 -6.08 -10.90 -1.00
N PHE A 38 -6.41 -9.78 -1.60
CA PHE A 38 -6.12 -9.46 -2.99
C PHE A 38 -4.73 -8.81 -3.05
N SER A 39 -3.77 -9.49 -3.65
CA SER A 39 -2.38 -9.02 -3.65
C SER A 39 -1.85 -8.81 -5.06
N GLY A 40 -1.23 -7.63 -5.28
CA GLY A 40 -0.30 -7.40 -6.39
C GLY A 40 1.07 -8.02 -6.13
N GLN A 41 1.94 -7.97 -7.13
CA GLN A 41 3.31 -8.48 -7.05
C GLN A 41 4.24 -7.45 -6.35
N PRO A 42 5.26 -7.92 -5.60
CA PRO A 42 5.51 -9.31 -5.23
C PRO A 42 4.47 -9.86 -4.25
N TYR A 43 4.04 -11.11 -4.51
CA TYR A 43 3.04 -11.77 -3.67
C TYR A 43 3.60 -12.09 -2.29
N PRO A 44 2.72 -12.16 -1.25
CA PRO A 44 3.14 -12.51 0.09
C PRO A 44 3.49 -14.00 0.19
N ASP A 45 4.41 -14.31 1.10
CA ASP A 45 4.73 -15.64 1.57
C ASP A 45 4.50 -15.74 3.10
N GLY A 46 4.37 -16.93 3.65
CA GLY A 46 4.22 -17.14 5.08
C GLY A 46 2.98 -16.48 5.70
N MET A 47 1.90 -16.37 4.95
CA MET A 47 0.60 -15.91 5.45
C MET A 47 -0.06 -16.96 6.32
N ASP A 48 -0.97 -16.54 7.20
CA ASP A 48 -1.83 -17.47 7.93
C ASP A 48 -2.64 -18.32 6.93
N PRO A 49 -2.65 -19.66 7.05
CA PRO A 49 -3.32 -20.55 6.09
C PRO A 49 -4.85 -20.35 6.01
N ARG A 50 -5.44 -19.70 6.99
CA ARG A 50 -6.88 -19.34 6.99
C ARG A 50 -7.18 -18.12 6.12
N VAL A 51 -6.17 -17.31 5.78
CA VAL A 51 -6.31 -16.17 4.88
C VAL A 51 -6.27 -16.67 3.44
N ARG A 52 -7.37 -16.48 2.70
CA ARG A 52 -7.40 -16.81 1.28
C ARG A 52 -6.59 -15.77 0.50
N LEU A 53 -5.76 -16.22 -0.44
CA LEU A 53 -4.97 -15.34 -1.30
C LEU A 53 -5.51 -15.35 -2.73
N THR A 54 -5.92 -14.19 -3.21
CA THR A 54 -6.23 -13.94 -4.62
C THR A 54 -5.13 -13.09 -5.23
N LYS A 55 -4.40 -13.68 -6.18
CA LYS A 55 -3.33 -13.01 -6.91
C LYS A 55 -3.91 -12.08 -7.98
N VAL A 56 -3.46 -10.83 -7.99
CA VAL A 56 -3.83 -9.80 -8.97
C VAL A 56 -2.61 -9.51 -9.83
N PRO A 57 -2.40 -10.24 -10.94
CA PRO A 57 -1.20 -10.10 -11.74
C PRO A 57 -1.16 -8.75 -12.46
N SER A 58 0.05 -8.21 -12.59
CA SER A 58 0.40 -7.02 -13.36
C SER A 58 1.46 -7.37 -14.40
N LEU A 59 1.96 -6.37 -15.14
CA LEU A 59 3.13 -6.56 -16.00
C LEU A 59 4.42 -6.79 -15.20
N ASP A 60 4.38 -6.54 -13.87
CA ASP A 60 5.52 -6.73 -12.97
C ASP A 60 6.80 -6.04 -13.47
N LEU A 61 6.66 -4.76 -13.80
CA LEU A 61 7.73 -3.97 -14.42
C LEU A 61 8.87 -3.63 -13.46
N TYR A 62 8.67 -3.85 -12.15
CA TYR A 62 9.67 -3.58 -11.10
C TYR A 62 10.19 -4.85 -10.43
N ARG A 63 10.03 -6.01 -11.10
CA ARG A 63 10.49 -7.30 -10.55
C ARG A 63 12.01 -7.35 -10.40
N GLU A 64 12.48 -8.03 -9.38
CA GLU A 64 13.89 -8.39 -9.25
C GLU A 64 14.17 -9.70 -10.01
N PRO A 65 15.32 -9.86 -10.66
CA PRO A 65 16.47 -8.94 -10.75
C PRO A 65 16.44 -7.98 -11.95
N ASP A 66 15.33 -7.87 -12.65
CA ASP A 66 15.18 -7.11 -13.90
C ASP A 66 14.16 -5.95 -13.73
N PRO A 67 14.49 -4.89 -12.95
CA PRO A 67 13.63 -3.74 -12.81
C PRO A 67 13.56 -2.93 -14.12
N PHE A 68 12.37 -2.38 -14.42
CA PHE A 68 12.06 -1.65 -15.65
C PHE A 68 12.14 -2.51 -16.93
N ARG A 69 11.89 -3.81 -16.78
CA ARG A 69 11.83 -4.73 -17.92
C ARG A 69 10.89 -4.23 -19.01
N VAL A 70 11.18 -4.59 -20.25
CA VAL A 70 10.26 -4.36 -21.37
C VAL A 70 9.38 -5.60 -21.53
N PRO A 71 8.05 -5.49 -21.35
CA PRO A 71 7.16 -6.63 -21.53
C PRO A 71 7.03 -6.98 -23.01
N ARG A 72 6.78 -8.26 -23.29
CA ARG A 72 6.46 -8.71 -24.65
C ARG A 72 5.10 -8.18 -25.08
N PRO A 73 4.85 -7.89 -26.37
CA PRO A 73 3.53 -7.45 -26.84
C PRO A 73 2.38 -8.39 -26.45
N SER A 74 2.64 -9.69 -26.34
CA SER A 74 1.65 -10.71 -25.93
C SER A 74 1.27 -10.64 -24.44
N GLU A 75 2.04 -9.93 -23.62
CA GLU A 75 1.72 -9.71 -22.19
C GLU A 75 0.74 -8.55 -21.99
N ILE A 76 0.63 -7.65 -22.97
CA ILE A 76 -0.29 -6.50 -22.95
C ILE A 76 -1.66 -7.00 -23.42
N LYS A 77 -2.52 -7.40 -22.49
CA LYS A 77 -3.82 -8.01 -22.76
C LYS A 77 -5.00 -7.05 -22.56
N THR A 78 -4.81 -6.02 -21.75
CA THR A 78 -5.87 -5.10 -21.35
C THR A 78 -5.44 -3.64 -21.48
N SER A 79 -6.41 -2.74 -21.48
CA SER A 79 -6.14 -1.29 -21.42
C SER A 79 -5.39 -0.88 -20.14
N ILE A 80 -5.55 -1.65 -19.04
CA ILE A 80 -4.83 -1.40 -17.78
C ILE A 80 -3.35 -1.74 -17.95
N ASP A 81 -3.01 -2.81 -18.67
CA ASP A 81 -1.62 -3.18 -18.95
C ASP A 81 -0.94 -2.11 -19.83
N LEU A 82 -1.65 -1.59 -20.83
CA LEU A 82 -1.14 -0.50 -21.64
C LEU A 82 -0.95 0.78 -20.82
N GLU A 83 -1.88 1.11 -19.93
CA GLU A 83 -1.76 2.26 -19.01
C GLU A 83 -0.55 2.10 -18.08
N GLU A 84 -0.33 0.88 -17.56
CA GLU A 84 0.83 0.55 -16.71
C GLU A 84 2.14 0.79 -17.46
N LEU A 85 2.26 0.25 -18.67
CA LEU A 85 3.43 0.41 -19.52
C LEU A 85 3.72 1.87 -19.87
N LEU A 86 2.72 2.60 -20.38
CA LEU A 86 2.86 4.00 -20.77
C LEU A 86 3.22 4.90 -19.58
N THR A 87 2.62 4.65 -18.42
CA THR A 87 2.94 5.40 -17.19
C THR A 87 4.39 5.17 -16.78
N THR A 88 4.86 3.93 -16.81
CA THR A 88 6.26 3.59 -16.49
C THR A 88 7.24 4.21 -17.49
N TRP A 89 6.97 4.11 -18.78
CA TRP A 89 7.81 4.70 -19.82
C TRP A 89 7.90 6.23 -19.76
N THR A 90 6.89 6.87 -19.17
CA THR A 90 6.90 8.31 -18.90
C THR A 90 7.39 8.62 -17.47
N ALA A 91 8.20 7.74 -16.87
CA ALA A 91 8.77 7.89 -15.54
C ALA A 91 7.75 8.06 -14.40
N GLY A 92 6.52 7.59 -14.57
CA GLY A 92 5.51 7.56 -13.51
C GLY A 92 5.49 6.22 -12.79
N PHE A 93 4.87 6.19 -11.61
CA PHE A 93 4.63 4.97 -10.84
C PHE A 93 3.16 4.54 -10.97
N PRO A 94 2.86 3.49 -11.75
CA PRO A 94 1.48 3.12 -12.11
C PRO A 94 0.79 2.23 -11.08
N GLU A 95 1.53 1.45 -10.28
CA GLU A 95 1.01 0.30 -9.54
C GLU A 95 -0.24 0.60 -8.69
N PRO A 96 -0.30 1.67 -7.86
CA PRO A 96 -1.49 1.92 -7.07
C PRO A 96 -2.75 2.09 -7.92
N LYS A 97 -2.63 2.78 -9.05
CA LYS A 97 -3.76 3.02 -9.95
C LYS A 97 -4.19 1.76 -10.68
N THR A 98 -3.25 1.06 -11.30
CA THR A 98 -3.54 -0.11 -12.13
C THR A 98 -3.97 -1.31 -11.31
N PHE A 99 -3.39 -1.50 -10.12
CA PHE A 99 -3.82 -2.53 -9.17
C PHE A 99 -5.28 -2.31 -8.75
N SER A 100 -5.63 -1.10 -8.27
CA SER A 100 -7.01 -0.83 -7.84
C SER A 100 -8.05 -1.06 -8.94
N LYS A 101 -7.73 -0.68 -10.19
CA LYS A 101 -8.60 -0.93 -11.34
C LYS A 101 -8.77 -2.43 -11.64
N ARG A 102 -7.70 -3.24 -11.51
CA ARG A 102 -7.77 -4.69 -11.66
C ARG A 102 -8.65 -5.31 -10.58
N VAL A 103 -8.46 -4.88 -9.33
CA VAL A 103 -9.29 -5.36 -8.22
C VAL A 103 -10.74 -4.95 -8.39
N ALA A 104 -11.04 -3.73 -8.81
CA ALA A 104 -12.41 -3.28 -9.07
C ALA A 104 -13.12 -4.18 -10.10
N ARG A 105 -12.41 -4.58 -11.17
CA ARG A 105 -12.95 -5.53 -12.15
C ARG A 105 -13.20 -6.93 -11.57
N LEU A 106 -12.29 -7.41 -10.72
CA LEU A 106 -12.44 -8.72 -10.07
C LEU A 106 -13.58 -8.75 -9.05
N LEU A 107 -13.80 -7.65 -8.35
CA LEU A 107 -14.85 -7.52 -7.34
C LEU A 107 -16.21 -7.22 -7.92
N ALA A 108 -16.32 -6.68 -9.14
CA ALA A 108 -17.61 -6.32 -9.75
C ALA A 108 -18.60 -7.49 -9.80
N ASP A 109 -18.10 -8.72 -10.03
CA ASP A 109 -18.92 -9.94 -10.08
C ASP A 109 -18.95 -10.70 -8.74
N ARG A 110 -18.39 -10.11 -7.66
CA ARG A 110 -18.17 -10.77 -6.36
C ARG A 110 -18.58 -9.89 -5.17
N LEU A 111 -19.40 -8.88 -5.39
CA LEU A 111 -19.79 -7.95 -4.32
C LEU A 111 -20.47 -8.66 -3.15
N ASP A 112 -21.30 -9.67 -3.45
CA ASP A 112 -22.03 -10.45 -2.45
C ASP A 112 -21.12 -11.38 -1.61
N ASP A 113 -19.85 -11.56 -2.02
CA ASP A 113 -18.87 -12.36 -1.27
C ASP A 113 -18.33 -11.63 -0.05
N PHE A 114 -18.45 -10.30 0.00
CA PHE A 114 -17.79 -9.46 1.01
C PHE A 114 -18.74 -8.48 1.67
N ASP A 115 -18.45 -8.13 2.92
CA ASP A 115 -19.18 -7.12 3.68
C ASP A 115 -18.46 -5.76 3.65
N VAL A 116 -17.13 -5.77 3.40
CA VAL A 116 -16.29 -4.56 3.34
C VAL A 116 -15.03 -4.81 2.53
N VAL A 117 -14.57 -3.76 1.84
CA VAL A 117 -13.24 -3.71 1.21
C VAL A 117 -12.33 -2.86 2.09
N HIS A 118 -11.18 -3.41 2.49
CA HIS A 118 -10.15 -2.70 3.25
C HIS A 118 -8.89 -2.53 2.39
N ASP A 119 -8.61 -1.31 1.99
CA ASP A 119 -7.42 -0.97 1.20
C ASP A 119 -6.21 -0.68 2.09
N ASN A 120 -5.06 -1.25 1.76
CA ASN A 120 -3.80 -0.95 2.43
C ASN A 120 -2.97 0.02 1.58
N GLN A 121 -3.24 1.31 1.77
CA GLN A 121 -2.52 2.46 1.17
C GLN A 121 -2.33 2.42 -0.35
N CYS A 122 -3.17 1.71 -1.09
CA CYS A 122 -3.20 1.82 -2.54
C CYS A 122 -3.79 3.18 -2.95
N LEU A 123 -4.97 3.53 -2.41
CA LEU A 123 -5.71 4.77 -2.69
C LEU A 123 -5.81 5.05 -4.20
N GLY A 124 -5.99 4.01 -4.97
CA GLY A 124 -6.17 4.12 -6.42
C GLY A 124 -7.62 4.37 -6.82
N THR A 125 -7.83 4.89 -8.02
CA THR A 125 -9.17 5.26 -8.52
C THR A 125 -10.18 4.12 -8.54
N GLY A 126 -9.73 2.87 -8.69
CA GLY A 126 -10.60 1.69 -8.65
C GLY A 126 -11.34 1.51 -7.32
N LEU A 127 -10.87 2.09 -6.21
CA LEU A 127 -11.60 2.08 -4.95
C LEU A 127 -12.92 2.88 -5.05
N LEU A 128 -12.91 3.95 -5.84
CA LEU A 128 -14.11 4.74 -6.08
C LEU A 128 -15.11 4.00 -6.97
N ASP A 129 -14.60 3.19 -7.90
CA ASP A 129 -15.45 2.32 -8.72
C ASP A 129 -16.11 1.25 -7.86
N ILE A 130 -15.36 0.63 -6.93
CA ILE A 130 -15.88 -0.34 -5.94
C ILE A 130 -16.95 0.31 -5.04
N ALA A 131 -16.68 1.50 -4.51
CA ALA A 131 -17.63 2.24 -3.70
C ALA A 131 -18.91 2.63 -4.46
N ALA A 132 -18.78 2.99 -5.75
CA ALA A 132 -19.92 3.30 -6.61
C ALA A 132 -20.83 2.09 -6.87
N LEU A 133 -20.32 0.86 -6.75
CA LEU A 133 -21.10 -0.37 -6.80
C LEU A 133 -21.83 -0.67 -5.47
N GLY A 134 -21.71 0.19 -4.47
CA GLY A 134 -22.36 0.04 -3.16
C GLY A 134 -21.56 -0.69 -2.10
N MET A 135 -20.32 -1.11 -2.39
CA MET A 135 -19.46 -1.79 -1.43
C MET A 135 -18.86 -0.79 -0.44
N PRO A 136 -18.99 -1.00 0.89
CA PRO A 136 -18.28 -0.21 1.89
C PRO A 136 -16.76 -0.32 1.71
N VAL A 137 -16.08 0.83 1.69
CA VAL A 137 -14.61 0.90 1.53
C VAL A 137 -14.01 1.64 2.71
N VAL A 138 -13.00 1.01 3.32
CA VAL A 138 -12.12 1.58 4.34
C VAL A 138 -10.69 1.57 3.80
N ALA A 139 -9.88 2.58 4.10
CA ALA A 139 -8.49 2.59 3.68
C ALA A 139 -7.53 2.89 4.83
N THR A 140 -6.48 2.09 4.97
CA THR A 140 -5.34 2.40 5.85
C THR A 140 -4.36 3.30 5.11
N VAL A 141 -3.98 4.40 5.74
CA VAL A 141 -2.94 5.33 5.28
C VAL A 141 -1.85 5.38 6.35
N HIS A 142 -0.67 4.83 6.07
CA HIS A 142 0.43 4.78 7.04
C HIS A 142 1.08 6.15 7.25
N HIS A 143 1.33 6.85 6.15
CA HIS A 143 1.83 8.23 6.13
C HIS A 143 1.55 8.87 4.75
N PRO A 144 1.53 10.20 4.67
CA PRO A 144 1.33 10.86 3.38
C PRO A 144 2.60 10.83 2.54
N ILE A 145 2.57 10.10 1.43
CA ILE A 145 3.70 9.95 0.48
C ILE A 145 4.12 11.28 -0.16
N THR A 146 3.30 12.31 -0.03
CA THR A 146 3.63 13.68 -0.44
C THR A 146 4.85 14.24 0.28
N ARG A 147 5.08 13.85 1.53
CA ARG A 147 6.25 14.26 2.32
C ARG A 147 7.52 13.63 1.79
N ASP A 148 7.47 12.36 1.40
CA ASP A 148 8.60 11.67 0.76
C ASP A 148 8.98 12.38 -0.54
N ARG A 149 7.97 12.77 -1.35
CA ARG A 149 8.18 13.56 -2.57
C ARG A 149 8.94 14.86 -2.30
N VAL A 150 8.58 15.59 -1.25
CA VAL A 150 9.25 16.87 -0.92
C VAL A 150 10.74 16.63 -0.61
N VAL A 151 11.03 15.65 0.24
CA VAL A 151 12.40 15.31 0.64
C VAL A 151 13.22 14.84 -0.57
N GLU A 152 12.69 13.92 -1.37
CA GLU A 152 13.42 13.40 -2.53
C GLU A 152 13.61 14.43 -3.64
N VAL A 153 12.62 15.29 -3.89
CA VAL A 153 12.79 16.40 -4.84
C VAL A 153 13.84 17.41 -4.34
N ALA A 154 13.90 17.66 -3.04
CA ALA A 154 14.92 18.55 -2.46
C ALA A 154 16.32 17.96 -2.63
N ALA A 155 16.51 16.68 -2.33
CA ALA A 155 17.79 15.98 -2.43
C ALA A 155 18.25 15.72 -3.88
N ALA A 156 17.32 15.68 -4.85
CA ALA A 156 17.65 15.37 -6.23
C ALA A 156 18.45 16.50 -6.93
N PRO A 157 19.42 16.21 -7.80
CA PRO A 157 20.04 17.17 -8.69
C PRO A 157 18.99 17.87 -9.55
N TRP A 158 19.23 19.13 -9.92
CA TRP A 158 18.24 19.97 -10.61
C TRP A 158 17.65 19.32 -11.87
N TRP A 159 18.47 18.60 -12.64
CA TRP A 159 18.06 17.93 -13.88
C TRP A 159 17.20 16.68 -13.66
N ARG A 160 17.27 16.05 -12.48
CA ARG A 160 16.43 14.90 -12.09
C ARG A 160 15.11 15.30 -11.42
N LYS A 161 14.98 16.51 -10.91
CA LYS A 161 13.78 16.97 -10.21
C LYS A 161 12.47 16.77 -11.00
N PRO A 162 12.41 17.01 -12.32
CA PRO A 162 11.19 16.75 -13.10
C PRO A 162 10.81 15.25 -13.11
N LEU A 163 11.80 14.34 -13.20
CA LEU A 163 11.57 12.90 -13.18
C LEU A 163 11.06 12.43 -11.80
N VAL A 164 11.66 12.93 -10.72
CA VAL A 164 11.21 12.61 -9.35
C VAL A 164 9.78 13.12 -9.14
N ARG A 165 9.46 14.35 -9.57
CA ARG A 165 8.09 14.87 -9.49
C ARG A 165 7.11 14.03 -10.30
N ARG A 166 7.50 13.57 -11.47
CA ARG A 166 6.68 12.71 -12.33
C ARG A 166 6.46 11.34 -11.70
N TRP A 167 7.49 10.76 -11.08
CA TRP A 167 7.40 9.52 -10.33
C TRP A 167 6.33 9.59 -9.24
N TYR A 168 6.36 10.64 -8.42
CA TYR A 168 5.42 10.86 -7.33
C TYR A 168 4.06 11.47 -7.74
N ALA A 169 3.77 11.60 -9.04
CA ALA A 169 2.50 12.18 -9.50
C ALA A 169 1.27 11.38 -9.02
N PHE A 170 1.43 10.08 -8.75
CA PHE A 170 0.36 9.24 -8.21
C PHE A 170 -0.14 9.71 -6.83
N ALA A 171 0.69 10.43 -6.06
CA ALA A 171 0.29 10.98 -4.77
C ALA A 171 -0.90 11.95 -4.86
N GLU A 172 -1.01 12.70 -5.96
CA GLU A 172 -2.17 13.58 -6.18
C GLU A 172 -3.46 12.77 -6.40
N MET A 173 -3.37 11.63 -7.06
CA MET A 173 -4.49 10.67 -7.16
C MET A 173 -4.87 10.14 -5.77
N GLN A 174 -3.88 9.71 -4.96
CA GLN A 174 -4.13 9.20 -3.62
C GLN A 174 -4.85 10.23 -2.75
N LYS A 175 -4.43 11.50 -2.79
CA LYS A 175 -5.12 12.62 -2.11
C LYS A 175 -6.57 12.74 -2.56
N ALA A 176 -6.81 12.72 -3.87
CA ALA A 176 -8.15 12.86 -4.42
C ALA A 176 -9.07 11.70 -4.03
N VAL A 177 -8.54 10.48 -3.98
CA VAL A 177 -9.27 9.28 -3.56
C VAL A 177 -9.53 9.32 -2.07
N ALA A 178 -8.51 9.59 -1.24
CA ALA A 178 -8.65 9.64 0.22
C ALA A 178 -9.77 10.58 0.68
N ARG A 179 -9.93 11.75 0.05
CA ARG A 179 -11.01 12.71 0.36
C ARG A 179 -12.41 12.15 0.11
N ARG A 180 -12.54 11.09 -0.67
CA ARG A 180 -13.83 10.49 -1.07
C ARG A 180 -14.11 9.18 -0.35
N ILE A 181 -13.13 8.61 0.34
CA ILE A 181 -13.32 7.44 1.21
C ILE A 181 -13.82 7.92 2.56
N PRO A 182 -14.98 7.45 3.03
CA PRO A 182 -15.60 7.97 4.25
C PRO A 182 -14.81 7.65 5.51
N GLU A 183 -14.12 6.49 5.55
CA GLU A 183 -13.44 5.98 6.73
C GLU A 183 -11.97 5.66 6.40
N LEU A 184 -11.06 6.37 7.05
CA LEU A 184 -9.62 6.20 6.92
C LEU A 184 -9.01 5.75 8.25
N VAL A 185 -8.15 4.75 8.20
CA VAL A 185 -7.39 4.27 9.35
C VAL A 185 -5.94 4.72 9.21
N THR A 186 -5.33 5.17 10.31
CA THR A 186 -3.91 5.47 10.36
C THR A 186 -3.26 4.96 11.64
N VAL A 187 -1.94 4.87 11.65
CA VAL A 187 -1.18 4.14 12.66
C VAL A 187 -0.72 5.00 13.86
N SER A 188 -0.86 6.33 13.77
CA SER A 188 -0.48 7.23 14.86
C SER A 188 -1.21 8.58 14.77
N SER A 189 -1.27 9.30 15.89
CA SER A 189 -1.81 10.66 15.91
C SER A 189 -0.99 11.64 15.05
N THR A 190 0.33 11.49 15.01
CA THR A 190 1.19 12.28 14.13
C THR A 190 0.83 12.04 12.67
N SER A 191 0.70 10.76 12.25
CA SER A 191 0.27 10.44 10.89
C SER A 191 -1.12 10.99 10.58
N ALA A 192 -2.04 10.97 11.55
CA ALA A 192 -3.38 11.54 11.36
C ALA A 192 -3.33 13.04 11.07
N THR A 193 -2.54 13.79 11.84
CA THR A 193 -2.33 15.23 11.61
C THR A 193 -1.71 15.46 10.21
N ASP A 194 -0.67 14.73 9.89
CA ASP A 194 0.04 14.85 8.62
C ASP A 194 -0.87 14.54 7.40
N ILE A 195 -1.72 13.50 7.51
CA ILE A 195 -2.68 13.13 6.47
C ILE A 195 -3.78 14.18 6.33
N ALA A 196 -4.32 14.67 7.45
CA ALA A 196 -5.34 15.72 7.42
C ALA A 196 -4.82 16.99 6.70
N GLU A 197 -3.61 17.42 7.03
CA GLU A 197 -2.99 18.58 6.42
C GLU A 197 -2.66 18.37 4.94
N ASP A 198 -1.88 17.32 4.64
CA ASP A 198 -1.33 17.11 3.29
C ASP A 198 -2.38 16.68 2.28
N PHE A 199 -3.34 15.84 2.71
CA PHE A 199 -4.39 15.32 1.82
C PHE A 199 -5.64 16.20 1.84
N ALA A 200 -5.75 17.14 2.79
CA ALA A 200 -6.93 17.95 3.05
C ALA A 200 -8.18 17.06 3.27
N VAL A 201 -8.02 16.06 4.12
CA VAL A 201 -9.08 15.14 4.57
C VAL A 201 -9.69 15.68 5.85
N ASP A 202 -11.00 15.53 6.01
CA ASP A 202 -11.68 15.88 7.28
C ASP A 202 -11.11 14.99 8.41
N PRO A 203 -10.61 15.58 9.51
CA PRO A 203 -10.11 14.80 10.66
C PRO A 203 -11.13 13.80 11.22
N ARG A 204 -12.43 14.02 11.03
CA ARG A 204 -13.49 13.11 11.46
C ARG A 204 -13.52 11.79 10.69
N GLN A 205 -12.92 11.74 9.49
CA GLN A 205 -12.78 10.52 8.69
C GLN A 205 -11.57 9.67 9.14
N LEU A 206 -10.69 10.21 10.03
CA LEU A 206 -9.43 9.59 10.41
C LEU A 206 -9.52 8.89 11.77
N HIS A 207 -9.31 7.59 11.76
CA HIS A 207 -9.29 6.75 12.96
C HIS A 207 -7.87 6.29 13.26
N VAL A 208 -7.36 6.62 14.44
CA VAL A 208 -6.02 6.20 14.86
C VAL A 208 -6.09 4.80 15.47
N VAL A 209 -5.48 3.83 14.79
CA VAL A 209 -5.32 2.46 15.28
C VAL A 209 -3.82 2.16 15.35
N PRO A 210 -3.19 2.23 16.54
CA PRO A 210 -1.76 2.02 16.69
C PRO A 210 -1.34 0.61 16.25
N LEU A 211 -0.10 0.52 15.75
CA LEU A 211 0.49 -0.78 15.43
C LEU A 211 0.75 -1.57 16.72
N GLY A 212 0.37 -2.84 16.70
CA GLY A 212 0.77 -3.80 17.72
C GLY A 212 2.17 -4.34 17.50
N VAL A 213 2.76 -4.88 18.56
CA VAL A 213 4.00 -5.66 18.52
C VAL A 213 3.74 -7.01 19.15
N ASP A 214 4.33 -8.05 18.56
CA ASP A 214 4.28 -9.40 19.13
C ASP A 214 5.19 -9.45 20.37
N THR A 215 4.58 -9.45 21.55
CA THR A 215 5.31 -9.41 22.83
C THR A 215 5.91 -10.76 23.22
N GLU A 216 5.50 -11.85 22.59
CA GLU A 216 6.13 -13.16 22.77
C GLU A 216 7.46 -13.21 22.01
N LEU A 217 7.47 -12.68 20.79
CA LEU A 217 8.67 -12.59 19.97
C LEU A 217 9.60 -11.45 20.43
N PHE A 218 9.05 -10.29 20.75
CA PHE A 218 9.80 -9.10 21.16
C PHE A 218 9.65 -8.89 22.67
N ASN A 219 10.40 -9.62 23.45
CA ASN A 219 10.44 -9.49 24.90
C ASN A 219 11.76 -8.86 25.37
N PRO A 220 11.80 -8.26 26.57
CA PRO A 220 13.02 -7.71 27.12
C PRO A 220 14.11 -8.77 27.28
N ALA A 221 15.32 -8.49 26.78
CA ALA A 221 16.44 -9.39 26.98
C ALA A 221 16.80 -9.50 28.49
N GLU A 222 17.11 -10.71 28.95
CA GLU A 222 17.54 -10.96 30.34
C GLU A 222 18.79 -10.16 30.70
N ARG A 223 19.68 -9.89 29.73
CA ARG A 223 20.93 -9.19 29.94
C ARG A 223 21.09 -8.02 28.97
N ARG A 224 21.16 -6.82 29.51
CA ARG A 224 21.50 -5.60 28.74
C ARG A 224 23.01 -5.43 28.66
N VAL A 225 23.49 -5.10 27.46
CA VAL A 225 24.90 -4.68 27.26
C VAL A 225 24.98 -3.17 27.48
N ARG A 226 25.74 -2.76 28.48
CA ARG A 226 25.95 -1.33 28.77
C ARG A 226 26.64 -0.62 27.59
N ASN A 227 26.28 0.62 27.38
CA ASN A 227 26.85 1.49 26.33
C ASN A 227 26.74 0.94 24.90
N ARG A 228 25.73 0.09 24.61
CA ARG A 228 25.45 -0.37 23.24
C ARG A 228 24.19 0.32 22.73
N ILE A 229 24.33 0.98 21.57
CA ILE A 229 23.22 1.49 20.77
C ILE A 229 23.15 0.63 19.53
N ILE A 230 21.94 0.22 19.15
CA ILE A 230 21.68 -0.54 17.94
C ILE A 230 20.76 0.29 17.07
N ALA A 231 21.14 0.50 15.81
CA ALA A 231 20.28 1.08 14.77
C ALA A 231 20.01 0.00 13.71
N ILE A 232 18.75 -0.14 13.30
CA ILE A 232 18.36 -0.99 12.19
C ILE A 232 17.99 -0.08 11.04
N ALA A 233 18.83 -0.04 10.02
CA ALA A 233 18.60 0.73 8.80
C ALA A 233 18.69 -0.21 7.59
N SER A 234 17.68 -0.18 6.73
CA SER A 234 17.61 -1.05 5.55
C SER A 234 18.32 -0.49 4.32
N ALA A 235 18.57 0.81 4.29
CA ALA A 235 19.25 1.50 3.20
C ALA A 235 19.74 2.88 3.66
N ASP A 236 20.77 3.36 2.99
CA ASP A 236 21.25 4.75 3.10
C ASP A 236 20.36 5.64 2.22
N VAL A 237 19.23 6.05 2.78
CA VAL A 237 18.28 6.93 2.11
C VAL A 237 17.96 8.13 3.00
N PRO A 238 17.84 9.35 2.45
CA PRO A 238 17.62 10.58 3.21
C PRO A 238 16.40 10.52 4.15
N LEU A 239 15.35 9.78 3.77
CA LEU A 239 14.15 9.59 4.57
C LEU A 239 14.35 8.81 5.87
N LYS A 240 15.43 8.04 5.99
CA LYS A 240 15.71 7.25 7.21
C LYS A 240 16.53 8.01 8.25
N GLY A 241 17.08 9.17 7.89
CA GLY A 241 17.85 10.01 8.81
C GLY A 241 19.16 9.37 9.31
N VAL A 242 19.74 8.46 8.53
CA VAL A 242 20.98 7.71 8.86
C VAL A 242 22.10 8.23 8.01
#